data_250b804469eab561a37c81b6df82c0ec
#
_entry.id   250b804469eab561a37c81b6df82c0ec
#
_cell.length_a   1.000
_cell.length_b   1.000
_cell.length_c   1.000
_cell.angle_alpha   90.00
_cell.angle_beta   90.00
_cell.angle_gamma   90.00
#
_symmetry.space_group_name_H-M   'P 1'
#
loop_
_entity.id
_entity.type
_entity.pdbx_description
1 polymer ?
#
loop_
_entity_poly.entity_id
_entity_poly.type
_entity_poly.pdbx_seq_one_letter_code
_entity_poly.pdbx_strand_id
1 'polypeptide(L)'
;SDGLFRVALETGGWLRARSLVIATGARWETINVPGEALYKGKGVAYCPHCDGPLFKGKKVAVIGGGNSGIEAAIDLGGIVEHVTVLEFASTLKADQVLVDKARSMPNITIVTDARTTAIEGDDARVSSLVYQDRTSNTQHTVEIAGVFVQTGLVPNSDPVRDLVALNQAGEIVTSRKGETSVAGIFAAGDVADIAFKQIIIAMGSGASAALGAFEYLIRNDQNLLEGKAA
;
A
#
# COMPACT_ATOMS: atom_id res chain seq x y z
N SER A 1 -25.31 27.35 -6.68
CA SER A 1 -25.02 26.07 -5.98
C SER A 1 -25.42 26.25 -4.52
N ASP A 2 -26.05 25.26 -3.95
CA ASP A 2 -26.60 25.23 -2.58
C ASP A 2 -25.52 24.90 -1.50
N GLY A 3 -24.25 24.98 -1.86
CA GLY A 3 -23.12 24.70 -0.94
C GLY A 3 -22.97 23.24 -0.53
N LEU A 4 -23.67 22.31 -1.22
CA LEU A 4 -23.61 20.89 -0.91
C LEU A 4 -22.77 20.11 -1.93
N PHE A 5 -22.03 19.14 -1.44
CA PHE A 5 -21.39 18.12 -2.27
C PHE A 5 -22.42 17.12 -2.76
N ARG A 6 -22.23 16.61 -3.96
CA ARG A 6 -23.06 15.56 -4.56
C ARG A 6 -22.21 14.34 -4.88
N VAL A 7 -22.57 13.21 -4.30
CA VAL A 7 -21.89 11.92 -4.53
C VAL A 7 -22.82 11.04 -5.34
N ALA A 8 -22.42 10.70 -6.56
CA ALA A 8 -23.12 9.75 -7.41
C ALA A 8 -22.80 8.31 -6.97
N LEU A 9 -23.79 7.45 -6.97
CA LEU A 9 -23.67 6.03 -6.66
C LEU A 9 -23.72 5.21 -7.95
N GLU A 10 -22.98 4.11 -8.01
CA GLU A 10 -23.00 3.18 -9.16
C GLU A 10 -24.40 2.62 -9.45
N THR A 11 -25.25 2.53 -8.43
CA THR A 11 -26.66 2.10 -8.54
C THR A 11 -27.57 3.12 -9.20
N GLY A 12 -27.04 4.28 -9.65
CA GLY A 12 -27.81 5.37 -10.30
C GLY A 12 -28.42 6.38 -9.32
N GLY A 13 -28.28 6.20 -8.00
CA GLY A 13 -28.67 7.17 -6.99
C GLY A 13 -27.58 8.21 -6.73
N TRP A 14 -27.87 9.17 -5.85
CA TRP A 14 -26.90 10.15 -5.37
C TRP A 14 -27.20 10.59 -3.94
N LEU A 15 -26.15 11.06 -3.26
CA LEU A 15 -26.21 11.60 -1.91
C LEU A 15 -25.81 13.09 -1.95
N ARG A 16 -26.35 13.86 -1.02
CA ARG A 16 -25.94 15.25 -0.77
C ARG A 16 -25.33 15.35 0.62
N ALA A 17 -24.22 16.06 0.74
CA ALA A 17 -23.51 16.24 2.00
C ALA A 17 -22.93 17.65 2.12
N ARG A 18 -22.86 18.18 3.35
CA ARG A 18 -22.19 19.46 3.65
C ARG A 18 -20.67 19.31 3.79
N SER A 19 -20.21 18.08 4.03
CA SER A 19 -18.79 17.72 4.12
C SER A 19 -18.60 16.28 3.64
N LEU A 20 -17.40 15.96 3.14
CA LEU A 20 -17.01 14.62 2.73
C LEU A 20 -15.73 14.20 3.44
N VAL A 21 -15.64 12.93 3.84
CA VAL A 21 -14.39 12.31 4.27
C VAL A 21 -14.06 11.19 3.30
N ILE A 22 -12.94 11.30 2.60
CA ILE A 22 -12.45 10.32 1.64
C ILE A 22 -11.53 9.34 2.39
N ALA A 23 -11.96 8.09 2.50
CA ALA A 23 -11.23 7.03 3.22
C ALA A 23 -11.22 5.74 2.37
N THR A 24 -10.97 5.90 1.07
CA THR A 24 -11.02 4.83 0.07
C THR A 24 -9.83 3.87 0.13
N GLY A 25 -8.81 4.21 0.96
CA GLY A 25 -7.64 3.38 1.17
C GLY A 25 -6.72 3.29 -0.04
N ALA A 26 -5.96 2.22 -0.10
CA ALA A 26 -5.05 1.91 -1.20
C ALA A 26 -5.10 0.41 -1.50
N ARG A 27 -4.63 0.03 -2.68
CA ARG A 27 -4.49 -1.36 -3.11
C ARG A 27 -3.03 -1.67 -3.39
N TRP A 28 -2.60 -2.86 -3.05
CA TRP A 28 -1.29 -3.36 -3.44
C TRP A 28 -1.23 -3.58 -4.95
N GLU A 29 -0.13 -3.19 -5.55
CA GLU A 29 0.15 -3.54 -6.93
C GLU A 29 0.46 -5.03 -7.01
N THR A 30 -0.20 -5.72 -7.95
CA THR A 30 -0.04 -7.15 -8.18
C THR A 30 0.95 -7.38 -9.32
N ILE A 31 1.69 -8.48 -9.27
CA ILE A 31 2.59 -8.89 -10.35
C ILE A 31 1.88 -9.71 -11.44
N ASN A 32 0.62 -10.10 -11.18
CA ASN A 32 -0.26 -10.81 -12.12
C ASN A 32 0.33 -12.10 -12.70
N VAL A 33 0.99 -12.89 -11.86
CA VAL A 33 1.51 -14.21 -12.25
C VAL A 33 0.61 -15.34 -11.75
N PRO A 34 0.63 -16.52 -12.40
CA PRO A 34 -0.01 -17.72 -11.89
C PRO A 34 0.37 -17.99 -10.44
N GLY A 35 -0.61 -18.32 -9.60
CA GLY A 35 -0.43 -18.60 -8.17
C GLY A 35 -0.55 -17.38 -7.26
N GLU A 36 -0.30 -16.14 -7.71
CA GLU A 36 -0.38 -14.97 -6.83
C GLU A 36 -1.76 -14.84 -6.15
N ALA A 37 -2.84 -14.83 -6.94
CA ALA A 37 -4.19 -14.71 -6.41
C ALA A 37 -4.63 -15.96 -5.62
N LEU A 38 -4.23 -17.16 -6.08
CA LEU A 38 -4.57 -18.44 -5.45
C LEU A 38 -4.01 -18.56 -4.03
N TYR A 39 -2.76 -18.11 -3.85
CA TYR A 39 -2.04 -18.22 -2.57
C TYR A 39 -2.08 -16.93 -1.73
N LYS A 40 -2.87 -15.94 -2.10
CA LYS A 40 -3.07 -14.75 -1.27
C LYS A 40 -3.62 -15.13 0.11
N GLY A 41 -2.87 -14.80 1.18
CA GLY A 41 -3.17 -15.24 2.55
C GLY A 41 -2.82 -16.71 2.83
N LYS A 42 -2.25 -17.43 1.85
CA LYS A 42 -1.77 -18.82 2.00
C LYS A 42 -0.26 -18.94 1.67
N GLY A 43 0.48 -17.87 1.90
CA GLY A 43 1.90 -17.75 1.61
C GLY A 43 2.26 -16.54 0.75
N VAL A 44 1.34 -15.98 -0.02
CA VAL A 44 1.52 -14.66 -0.66
C VAL A 44 1.00 -13.57 0.25
N ALA A 45 1.86 -12.62 0.59
CA ALA A 45 1.64 -11.50 1.50
C ALA A 45 2.13 -10.17 0.89
N TYR A 46 1.64 -9.07 1.41
CA TYR A 46 1.98 -7.72 0.95
C TYR A 46 2.49 -6.82 2.08
N CYS A 47 2.33 -7.23 3.35
CA CYS A 47 2.76 -6.46 4.51
C CYS A 47 3.81 -7.24 5.32
N PRO A 48 5.12 -6.92 5.21
CA PRO A 48 6.16 -7.62 5.95
C PRO A 48 5.99 -7.53 7.47
N HIS A 49 5.63 -6.36 7.99
CA HIS A 49 5.41 -6.17 9.42
C HIS A 49 4.19 -6.95 9.96
N CYS A 50 3.14 -7.14 9.12
CA CYS A 50 1.92 -7.83 9.52
C CYS A 50 2.13 -9.35 9.51
N ASP A 51 2.70 -9.86 8.43
CA ASP A 51 2.72 -11.30 8.11
C ASP A 51 4.09 -11.94 8.36
N GLY A 52 5.18 -11.16 8.42
CA GLY A 52 6.55 -11.64 8.62
C GLY A 52 6.71 -12.62 9.81
N PRO A 53 6.13 -12.37 10.98
CA PRO A 53 6.20 -13.28 12.12
C PRO A 53 5.69 -14.71 11.85
N LEU A 54 4.76 -14.88 10.89
CA LEU A 54 4.22 -16.19 10.49
C LEU A 54 5.26 -17.08 9.74
N PHE A 55 6.32 -16.44 9.25
CA PHE A 55 7.39 -17.10 8.49
C PHE A 55 8.68 -17.27 9.29
N LYS A 56 8.65 -17.13 10.60
CA LYS A 56 9.81 -17.29 11.48
C LYS A 56 10.53 -18.61 11.19
N GLY A 57 11.84 -18.54 10.92
CA GLY A 57 12.70 -19.69 10.66
C GLY A 57 12.42 -20.40 9.33
N LYS A 58 11.69 -19.77 8.39
CA LYS A 58 11.42 -20.30 7.06
C LYS A 58 12.16 -19.48 6.00
N LYS A 59 12.27 -20.01 4.78
CA LYS A 59 12.76 -19.28 3.62
C LYS A 59 11.62 -18.51 2.97
N VAL A 60 11.86 -17.27 2.56
CA VAL A 60 10.88 -16.42 1.88
C VAL A 60 11.48 -15.70 0.69
N ALA A 61 10.63 -15.25 -0.22
CA ALA A 61 11.03 -14.34 -1.29
C ALA A 61 10.39 -12.96 -1.10
N VAL A 62 11.10 -11.92 -1.54
CA VAL A 62 10.59 -10.56 -1.68
C VAL A 62 10.67 -10.18 -3.15
N ILE A 63 9.58 -9.70 -3.73
CA ILE A 63 9.52 -9.27 -5.13
C ILE A 63 9.47 -7.75 -5.16
N GLY A 64 10.52 -7.14 -5.72
CA GLY A 64 10.73 -5.70 -5.82
C GLY A 64 12.03 -5.24 -5.17
N GLY A 65 12.81 -4.43 -5.88
CA GLY A 65 14.12 -3.91 -5.47
C GLY A 65 14.15 -2.39 -5.24
N GLY A 66 12.99 -1.78 -4.97
CA GLY A 66 12.88 -0.42 -4.45
C GLY A 66 13.05 -0.35 -2.94
N ASN A 67 12.92 0.86 -2.35
CA ASN A 67 13.06 1.05 -0.90
C ASN A 67 12.19 0.06 -0.11
N SER A 68 10.90 -0.02 -0.42
CA SER A 68 9.97 -0.92 0.29
C SER A 68 10.39 -2.40 0.24
N GLY A 69 10.88 -2.87 -0.92
CA GLY A 69 11.34 -4.26 -1.06
C GLY A 69 12.61 -4.55 -0.29
N ILE A 70 13.58 -3.63 -0.31
CA ILE A 70 14.85 -3.80 0.42
C ILE A 70 14.63 -3.64 1.94
N GLU A 71 13.82 -2.69 2.39
CA GLU A 71 13.41 -2.57 3.79
C GLU A 71 12.69 -3.85 4.27
N ALA A 72 11.75 -4.36 3.47
CA ALA A 72 11.08 -5.63 3.76
C ALA A 72 12.06 -6.79 3.90
N ALA A 73 13.07 -6.87 3.02
CA ALA A 73 14.08 -7.92 3.08
C ALA A 73 14.95 -7.80 4.35
N ILE A 74 15.31 -6.59 4.77
CA ILE A 74 16.08 -6.34 6.00
C ILE A 74 15.27 -6.76 7.23
N ASP A 75 14.01 -6.34 7.32
CA ASP A 75 13.11 -6.67 8.44
C ASP A 75 12.88 -8.19 8.54
N LEU A 76 12.53 -8.82 7.42
CA LEU A 76 12.33 -10.27 7.34
C LEU A 76 13.61 -11.03 7.66
N GLY A 77 14.78 -10.55 7.22
CA GLY A 77 16.08 -11.15 7.52
C GLY A 77 16.40 -11.27 9.00
N GLY A 78 15.78 -10.44 9.86
CA GLY A 78 15.85 -10.56 11.32
C GLY A 78 14.95 -11.67 11.91
N ILE A 79 14.06 -12.26 11.12
CA ILE A 79 13.00 -13.16 11.62
C ILE A 79 13.08 -14.55 10.95
N VAL A 80 13.36 -14.59 9.64
CA VAL A 80 13.30 -15.77 8.80
C VAL A 80 14.67 -16.44 8.64
N GLU A 81 14.70 -17.66 8.14
CA GLU A 81 15.94 -18.39 7.83
C GLU A 81 16.69 -17.70 6.69
N HIS A 82 16.01 -17.41 5.59
CA HIS A 82 16.60 -16.80 4.41
C HIS A 82 15.60 -15.96 3.62
N VAL A 83 16.08 -14.86 3.03
CA VAL A 83 15.32 -13.98 2.14
C VAL A 83 15.97 -13.97 0.76
N THR A 84 15.20 -14.28 -0.28
CA THR A 84 15.59 -14.08 -1.67
C THR A 84 14.85 -12.87 -2.24
N VAL A 85 15.57 -11.80 -2.54
CA VAL A 85 15.01 -10.61 -3.21
C VAL A 85 15.11 -10.81 -4.71
N LEU A 86 14.00 -10.64 -5.43
CA LEU A 86 13.93 -10.69 -6.89
C LEU A 86 13.57 -9.30 -7.44
N GLU A 87 14.46 -8.73 -8.22
CA GLU A 87 14.26 -7.46 -8.92
C GLU A 87 14.23 -7.69 -10.43
N PHE A 88 13.20 -7.17 -11.09
CA PHE A 88 13.03 -7.27 -12.54
C PHE A 88 14.09 -6.51 -13.32
N ALA A 89 14.49 -5.32 -12.83
CA ALA A 89 15.53 -4.51 -13.46
C ALA A 89 16.93 -5.07 -13.19
N SER A 90 17.92 -4.63 -13.97
CA SER A 90 19.33 -4.97 -13.77
C SER A 90 19.95 -4.27 -12.56
N THR A 91 19.29 -3.25 -12.01
CA THR A 91 19.76 -2.45 -10.87
C THR A 91 18.63 -2.24 -9.87
N LEU A 92 19.00 -2.19 -8.60
CA LEU A 92 18.07 -1.80 -7.54
C LEU A 92 17.75 -0.31 -7.61
N LYS A 93 16.52 0.06 -7.27
CA LYS A 93 16.07 1.45 -7.16
C LYS A 93 16.05 1.97 -5.71
N ALA A 94 16.43 1.13 -4.76
CA ALA A 94 16.50 1.50 -3.35
C ALA A 94 17.68 2.41 -3.07
N ASP A 95 17.58 3.18 -2.00
CA ASP A 95 18.66 4.02 -1.48
C ASP A 95 19.87 3.15 -1.14
N GLN A 96 21.07 3.67 -1.47
CA GLN A 96 22.32 2.91 -1.34
C GLN A 96 22.56 2.39 0.08
N VAL A 97 22.20 3.16 1.10
CA VAL A 97 22.34 2.75 2.51
C VAL A 97 21.52 1.50 2.84
N LEU A 98 20.32 1.35 2.26
CA LEU A 98 19.49 0.17 2.43
C LEU A 98 20.07 -1.03 1.68
N VAL A 99 20.56 -0.80 0.46
CA VAL A 99 21.21 -1.84 -0.35
C VAL A 99 22.44 -2.39 0.36
N ASP A 100 23.30 -1.52 0.90
CA ASP A 100 24.50 -1.91 1.61
C ASP A 100 24.16 -2.68 2.90
N LYS A 101 23.14 -2.25 3.62
CA LYS A 101 22.62 -2.97 4.79
C LYS A 101 22.12 -4.37 4.42
N ALA A 102 21.29 -4.50 3.39
CA ALA A 102 20.78 -5.79 2.94
C ALA A 102 21.92 -6.74 2.52
N ARG A 103 22.89 -6.22 1.75
CA ARG A 103 24.09 -6.99 1.32
C ARG A 103 25.00 -7.41 2.46
N SER A 104 25.01 -6.70 3.57
CA SER A 104 25.79 -7.06 4.77
C SER A 104 25.17 -8.23 5.55
N MET A 105 23.91 -8.60 5.27
CA MET A 105 23.20 -9.68 5.95
C MET A 105 23.42 -11.02 5.23
N PRO A 106 24.04 -12.02 5.88
CA PRO A 106 24.44 -13.27 5.21
C PRO A 106 23.24 -14.13 4.77
N ASN A 107 22.07 -13.90 5.32
CA ASN A 107 20.84 -14.60 4.99
C ASN A 107 19.92 -13.85 4.00
N ILE A 108 20.45 -12.83 3.31
CA ILE A 108 19.75 -12.15 2.22
C ILE A 108 20.51 -12.37 0.91
N THR A 109 19.82 -12.89 -0.09
CA THR A 109 20.32 -13.00 -1.47
C THR A 109 19.52 -12.05 -2.35
N ILE A 110 20.22 -11.22 -3.14
CA ILE A 110 19.58 -10.29 -4.09
C ILE A 110 19.89 -10.76 -5.51
N VAL A 111 18.83 -10.98 -6.29
CA VAL A 111 18.90 -11.38 -7.71
C VAL A 111 18.24 -10.29 -8.55
N THR A 112 19.01 -9.65 -9.39
CA THR A 112 18.55 -8.69 -10.41
C THR A 112 18.29 -9.40 -11.73
N ASP A 113 17.71 -8.69 -12.72
CA ASP A 113 17.29 -9.27 -13.98
C ASP A 113 16.37 -10.51 -13.84
N ALA A 114 15.64 -10.58 -12.74
CA ALA A 114 14.81 -11.72 -12.36
C ALA A 114 13.32 -11.41 -12.59
N ARG A 115 12.75 -12.01 -13.63
CA ARG A 115 11.32 -11.92 -13.91
C ARG A 115 10.60 -13.06 -13.19
N THR A 116 9.85 -12.77 -12.13
CA THR A 116 8.94 -13.75 -11.54
C THR A 116 7.90 -14.19 -12.55
N THR A 117 7.74 -15.52 -12.72
CA THR A 117 6.84 -16.10 -13.73
C THR A 117 5.72 -16.93 -13.12
N ALA A 118 5.91 -17.53 -11.95
CA ALA A 118 4.89 -18.27 -11.24
C ALA A 118 5.18 -18.35 -9.74
N ILE A 119 4.12 -18.52 -8.95
CA ILE A 119 4.18 -18.90 -7.55
C ILE A 119 3.48 -20.25 -7.46
N GLU A 120 4.18 -21.26 -6.93
CA GLU A 120 3.70 -22.63 -6.91
C GLU A 120 3.52 -23.12 -5.47
N GLY A 121 2.71 -24.15 -5.32
CA GLY A 121 2.45 -24.76 -4.03
C GLY A 121 1.52 -25.95 -4.14
N ASP A 122 1.10 -26.43 -2.99
CA ASP A 122 0.00 -27.37 -2.87
C ASP A 122 -1.33 -26.59 -2.73
N ASP A 123 -2.45 -27.26 -2.60
CA ASP A 123 -3.76 -26.59 -2.47
C ASP A 123 -3.87 -25.70 -1.21
N ALA A 124 -2.96 -25.87 -0.24
CA ALA A 124 -3.02 -25.22 1.06
C ALA A 124 -2.06 -24.02 1.18
N ARG A 125 -0.88 -24.07 0.56
CA ARG A 125 0.19 -23.07 0.79
C ARG A 125 1.24 -23.02 -0.32
N VAL A 126 1.98 -21.91 -0.36
CA VAL A 126 3.17 -21.73 -1.21
C VAL A 126 4.27 -22.72 -0.82
N SER A 127 4.96 -23.29 -1.81
CA SER A 127 6.15 -24.14 -1.65
C SER A 127 7.33 -23.70 -2.49
N SER A 128 7.10 -23.00 -3.61
CA SER A 128 8.16 -22.50 -4.49
C SER A 128 7.74 -21.26 -5.25
N LEU A 129 8.74 -20.57 -5.79
CA LEU A 129 8.61 -19.45 -6.72
C LEU A 129 9.49 -19.72 -7.91
N VAL A 130 8.96 -19.46 -9.10
CA VAL A 130 9.67 -19.60 -10.37
C VAL A 130 9.98 -18.22 -10.95
N TYR A 131 11.23 -18.00 -11.33
CA TYR A 131 11.63 -16.80 -12.04
C TYR A 131 12.49 -17.14 -13.25
N GLN A 132 12.48 -16.27 -14.25
CA GLN A 132 13.33 -16.31 -15.41
C GLN A 132 14.45 -15.27 -15.27
N ASP A 133 15.71 -15.69 -15.38
CA ASP A 133 16.83 -14.79 -15.60
C ASP A 133 16.67 -14.15 -16.99
N ARG A 134 16.52 -12.84 -17.03
CA ARG A 134 16.27 -12.06 -18.26
C ARG A 134 17.50 -11.95 -19.16
N THR A 135 18.68 -12.21 -18.64
CA THR A 135 19.94 -12.14 -19.40
C THR A 135 20.18 -13.46 -20.15
N SER A 136 20.02 -14.57 -19.44
CA SER A 136 20.27 -15.92 -20.00
C SER A 136 19.01 -16.61 -20.53
N ASN A 137 17.82 -16.09 -20.21
CA ASN A 137 16.52 -16.74 -20.42
C ASN A 137 16.35 -18.06 -19.67
N THR A 138 17.21 -18.35 -18.72
CA THR A 138 17.15 -19.58 -17.92
C THR A 138 16.07 -19.45 -16.83
N GLN A 139 15.30 -20.51 -16.64
CA GLN A 139 14.30 -20.59 -15.59
C GLN A 139 14.94 -21.17 -14.32
N HIS A 140 14.58 -20.58 -13.18
CA HIS A 140 15.03 -20.99 -11.86
C HIS A 140 13.83 -21.17 -10.94
N THR A 141 13.93 -22.15 -10.04
CA THR A 141 12.94 -22.40 -8.99
C THR A 141 13.60 -22.20 -7.63
N VAL A 142 12.95 -21.44 -6.75
CA VAL A 142 13.39 -21.21 -5.37
C VAL A 142 12.38 -21.82 -4.42
N GLU A 143 12.81 -22.74 -3.57
CA GLU A 143 11.99 -23.30 -2.51
C GLU A 143 11.79 -22.29 -1.39
N ILE A 144 10.54 -21.95 -1.10
CA ILE A 144 10.15 -20.94 -0.13
C ILE A 144 8.81 -21.30 0.53
N ALA A 145 8.57 -20.75 1.70
CA ALA A 145 7.28 -20.88 2.40
C ALA A 145 6.39 -19.63 2.24
N GLY A 146 6.94 -18.54 1.74
CA GLY A 146 6.20 -17.30 1.54
C GLY A 146 6.82 -16.35 0.54
N VAL A 147 5.96 -15.51 -0.05
CA VAL A 147 6.32 -14.45 -1.01
C VAL A 147 5.74 -13.13 -0.52
N PHE A 148 6.58 -12.11 -0.41
CA PHE A 148 6.19 -10.74 -0.11
C PHE A 148 6.29 -9.89 -1.37
N VAL A 149 5.14 -9.46 -1.91
CA VAL A 149 5.09 -8.63 -3.11
C VAL A 149 5.21 -7.16 -2.69
N GLN A 150 6.30 -6.51 -3.12
CA GLN A 150 6.69 -5.13 -2.76
C GLN A 150 6.91 -4.28 -4.01
N THR A 151 6.00 -4.40 -4.97
CA THR A 151 6.08 -3.70 -6.27
C THR A 151 5.43 -2.33 -6.26
N GLY A 152 4.64 -2.02 -5.25
CA GLY A 152 4.03 -0.71 -5.05
C GLY A 152 2.69 -0.74 -4.33
N LEU A 153 2.25 0.44 -3.94
CA LEU A 153 0.94 0.70 -3.36
C LEU A 153 0.26 1.78 -4.20
N VAL A 154 -0.97 1.53 -4.62
CA VAL A 154 -1.76 2.44 -5.46
C VAL A 154 -2.90 3.02 -4.64
N PRO A 155 -2.88 4.33 -4.33
CA PRO A 155 -3.98 4.99 -3.63
C PRO A 155 -5.28 4.92 -4.44
N ASN A 156 -6.41 4.70 -3.78
CA ASN A 156 -7.72 4.68 -4.43
C ASN A 156 -8.28 6.12 -4.53
N SER A 157 -7.53 7.02 -5.16
CA SER A 157 -7.84 8.44 -5.33
C SER A 157 -8.51 8.76 -6.67
N ASP A 158 -8.64 7.79 -7.57
CA ASP A 158 -9.23 7.98 -8.90
C ASP A 158 -10.59 8.71 -8.89
N PRO A 159 -11.54 8.43 -7.97
CA PRO A 159 -12.84 9.12 -7.96
C PRO A 159 -12.78 10.62 -7.68
N VAL A 160 -11.65 11.10 -7.15
CA VAL A 160 -11.46 12.51 -6.73
C VAL A 160 -10.23 13.17 -7.34
N ARG A 161 -9.63 12.53 -8.34
CA ARG A 161 -8.39 12.98 -8.99
C ARG A 161 -8.46 14.41 -9.50
N ASP A 162 -9.58 14.79 -10.12
CA ASP A 162 -9.78 16.13 -10.69
C ASP A 162 -10.39 17.11 -9.69
N LEU A 163 -10.63 16.69 -8.45
CA LEU A 163 -11.30 17.48 -7.44
C LEU A 163 -10.35 18.01 -6.37
N VAL A 164 -9.39 17.19 -5.92
CA VAL A 164 -8.46 17.54 -4.84
C VAL A 164 -7.01 17.41 -5.30
N ALA A 165 -6.10 18.08 -4.62
CA ALA A 165 -4.67 18.00 -4.93
C ALA A 165 -4.13 16.61 -4.57
N LEU A 166 -3.39 16.01 -5.52
CA LEU A 166 -2.66 14.77 -5.33
C LEU A 166 -1.15 15.03 -5.38
N ASN A 167 -0.37 14.24 -4.67
CA ASN A 167 1.08 14.22 -4.79
C ASN A 167 1.53 13.33 -5.99
N GLN A 168 2.84 13.21 -6.20
CA GLN A 168 3.40 12.41 -7.30
C GLN A 168 3.08 10.90 -7.20
N ALA A 169 2.82 10.39 -6.00
CA ALA A 169 2.41 9.01 -5.76
C ALA A 169 0.90 8.78 -5.96
N GLY A 170 0.14 9.83 -6.28
CA GLY A 170 -1.31 9.78 -6.42
C GLY A 170 -2.08 9.83 -5.10
N GLU A 171 -1.41 10.12 -3.98
CA GLU A 171 -2.05 10.25 -2.68
C GLU A 171 -2.69 11.64 -2.52
N ILE A 172 -3.80 11.72 -1.80
CA ILE A 172 -4.48 12.99 -1.51
C ILE A 172 -3.64 13.78 -0.51
N VAL A 173 -3.22 14.98 -0.91
CA VAL A 173 -2.48 15.90 -0.03
C VAL A 173 -3.39 16.41 1.08
N THR A 174 -2.95 16.26 2.35
CA THR A 174 -3.76 16.61 3.51
C THR A 174 -3.02 17.48 4.53
N SER A 175 -3.79 18.27 5.28
CA SER A 175 -3.31 18.92 6.50
C SER A 175 -3.28 17.92 7.68
N ARG A 176 -2.74 18.35 8.82
CA ARG A 176 -2.79 17.56 10.07
C ARG A 176 -4.21 17.24 10.55
N LYS A 177 -5.22 17.99 10.08
CA LYS A 177 -6.65 17.75 10.37
C LYS A 177 -7.35 16.93 9.28
N GLY A 178 -6.61 16.43 8.29
CA GLY A 178 -7.16 15.71 7.15
C GLY A 178 -7.84 16.61 6.12
N GLU A 179 -7.67 17.95 6.18
CA GLU A 179 -8.24 18.88 5.19
C GLU A 179 -7.53 18.71 3.86
N THR A 180 -8.29 18.65 2.77
CA THR A 180 -7.75 18.63 1.41
C THR A 180 -7.63 20.06 0.83
N SER A 181 -7.24 20.18 -0.44
CA SER A 181 -7.23 21.45 -1.16
C SER A 181 -8.62 22.07 -1.38
N VAL A 182 -9.69 21.33 -1.10
CA VAL A 182 -11.08 21.78 -1.26
C VAL A 182 -11.75 21.86 0.11
N ALA A 183 -12.20 23.06 0.49
CA ALA A 183 -12.86 23.28 1.76
C ALA A 183 -14.10 22.39 1.92
N GLY A 184 -14.24 21.71 3.08
CA GLY A 184 -15.30 20.77 3.37
C GLY A 184 -15.04 19.34 2.87
N ILE A 185 -13.95 19.09 2.15
CA ILE A 185 -13.50 17.75 1.79
C ILE A 185 -12.26 17.39 2.59
N PHE A 186 -12.32 16.26 3.25
CA PHE A 186 -11.26 15.69 4.10
C PHE A 186 -10.82 14.34 3.53
N ALA A 187 -9.60 13.92 3.84
CA ALA A 187 -9.14 12.59 3.51
C ALA A 187 -8.34 11.96 4.66
N ALA A 188 -8.36 10.64 4.74
CA ALA A 188 -7.69 9.89 5.79
C ALA A 188 -7.36 8.45 5.37
N GLY A 189 -6.45 7.82 6.10
CA GLY A 189 -5.99 6.46 5.82
C GLY A 189 -5.07 6.41 4.61
N ASP A 190 -4.94 5.22 4.02
CA ASP A 190 -3.90 4.94 3.03
C ASP A 190 -4.05 5.70 1.70
N VAL A 191 -5.21 6.32 1.45
CA VAL A 191 -5.43 7.19 0.29
C VAL A 191 -4.77 8.57 0.45
N ALA A 192 -4.51 9.01 1.69
CA ALA A 192 -3.90 10.29 2.00
C ALA A 192 -2.37 10.18 2.11
N ASP A 193 -1.68 11.33 2.03
CA ASP A 193 -0.22 11.47 2.10
C ASP A 193 0.35 11.29 3.53
N ILE A 194 -0.16 10.30 4.26
CA ILE A 194 0.32 9.94 5.60
C ILE A 194 1.61 9.12 5.52
N ALA A 195 2.49 9.30 6.50
CA ALA A 195 3.85 8.75 6.48
C ALA A 195 3.92 7.22 6.43
N PHE A 196 2.99 6.53 7.09
CA PHE A 196 2.98 5.06 7.17
C PHE A 196 1.59 4.51 6.91
N LYS A 197 1.52 3.45 6.09
CA LYS A 197 0.28 2.76 5.71
C LYS A 197 0.04 1.58 6.64
N GLN A 198 -0.48 1.87 7.85
CA GLN A 198 -0.77 0.89 8.90
C GLN A 198 -2.17 1.13 9.47
N ILE A 199 -2.85 0.07 9.88
CA ILE A 199 -4.24 0.14 10.39
C ILE A 199 -4.38 1.17 11.51
N ILE A 200 -3.47 1.17 12.49
CA ILE A 200 -3.55 2.11 13.62
C ILE A 200 -3.34 3.56 13.18
N ILE A 201 -2.49 3.80 12.17
CA ILE A 201 -2.27 5.14 11.60
C ILE A 201 -3.51 5.58 10.82
N ALA A 202 -4.11 4.68 10.02
CA ALA A 202 -5.34 4.96 9.30
C ALA A 202 -6.49 5.30 10.25
N MET A 203 -6.63 4.59 11.37
CA MET A 203 -7.61 4.89 12.42
C MET A 203 -7.38 6.28 13.04
N GLY A 204 -6.13 6.61 13.40
CA GLY A 204 -5.77 7.91 13.97
C GLY A 204 -6.02 9.07 13.01
N SER A 205 -5.63 8.92 11.74
CA SER A 205 -5.90 9.93 10.71
C SER A 205 -7.39 10.07 10.42
N GLY A 206 -8.15 8.97 10.44
CA GLY A 206 -9.60 8.96 10.31
C GLY A 206 -10.29 9.76 11.43
N ALA A 207 -9.86 9.56 12.68
CA ALA A 207 -10.35 10.33 13.81
C ALA A 207 -10.04 11.84 13.65
N SER A 208 -8.83 12.18 13.22
CA SER A 208 -8.43 13.57 12.96
C SER A 208 -9.28 14.22 11.86
N ALA A 209 -9.50 13.52 10.75
CA ALA A 209 -10.34 14.01 9.65
C ALA A 209 -11.80 14.19 10.06
N ALA A 210 -12.35 13.26 10.87
CA ALA A 210 -13.71 13.36 11.37
C ALA A 210 -13.90 14.57 12.30
N LEU A 211 -12.94 14.84 13.20
CA LEU A 211 -12.95 16.04 14.05
C LEU A 211 -12.74 17.31 13.23
N GLY A 212 -11.89 17.30 12.20
CA GLY A 212 -11.74 18.42 11.26
C GLY A 212 -13.03 18.71 10.51
N ALA A 213 -13.72 17.69 10.02
CA ALA A 213 -15.01 17.83 9.35
C ALA A 213 -16.09 18.40 10.30
N PHE A 214 -16.11 17.93 11.56
CA PHE A 214 -17.02 18.46 12.57
C PHE A 214 -16.75 19.96 12.85
N GLU A 215 -15.49 20.34 13.05
CA GLU A 215 -15.11 21.76 13.24
C GLU A 215 -15.51 22.63 12.04
N TYR A 216 -15.30 22.11 10.81
CA TYR A 216 -15.70 22.79 9.59
C TYR A 216 -17.21 23.02 9.54
N LEU A 217 -18.01 21.99 9.86
CA LEU A 217 -19.47 22.08 9.85
C LEU A 217 -20.00 23.10 10.85
N ILE A 218 -19.46 23.16 12.08
CA ILE A 218 -19.83 24.15 13.09
C ILE A 218 -19.54 25.57 12.62
N ARG A 219 -18.35 25.79 12.06
CA ARG A 219 -17.92 27.14 11.61
C ARG A 219 -18.68 27.64 10.38
N ASN A 220 -19.25 26.71 9.59
CA ASN A 220 -19.96 27.02 8.36
C ASN A 220 -21.48 26.71 8.47
N ASP A 221 -22.01 26.63 9.67
CA ASP A 221 -23.44 26.44 9.88
C ASP A 221 -24.17 27.81 9.74
N GLN A 222 -24.87 27.98 8.62
CA GLN A 222 -25.59 29.22 8.33
C GLN A 222 -26.67 29.51 9.37
N ASN A 223 -27.29 28.47 9.97
CA ASN A 223 -28.29 28.65 11.00
C ASN A 223 -27.72 29.25 12.29
N LEU A 224 -26.48 28.84 12.66
CA LEU A 224 -25.77 29.39 13.80
C LEU A 224 -25.27 30.78 13.53
N LEU A 225 -24.81 31.08 12.31
CA LEU A 225 -24.34 32.41 11.90
C LEU A 225 -25.48 33.44 11.82
N GLU A 226 -26.70 33.03 11.49
CA GLU A 226 -27.89 33.86 11.42
C GLU A 226 -28.64 33.99 12.77
N GLY A 227 -28.16 33.33 13.84
CA GLY A 227 -28.79 33.39 15.17
C GLY A 227 -30.17 32.73 15.21
N LYS A 228 -30.51 31.88 14.23
CA LYS A 228 -31.76 31.11 14.21
C LYS A 228 -31.55 29.84 15.00
N ALA A 229 -32.14 29.74 16.19
CA ALA A 229 -32.24 28.51 16.92
C ALA A 229 -33.11 27.50 16.13
N ALA A 230 -32.67 26.25 16.08
CA ALA A 230 -33.40 25.14 15.46
C ALA A 230 -34.66 24.81 16.26
#